data_103c531605fcbc30919ebe7619b25caa
#
_entry.id   103c531605fcbc30919ebe7619b25caa
#
_cell.length_a   1.000
_cell.length_b   1.000
_cell.length_c   1.000
_cell.angle_alpha   90.00
_cell.angle_beta   90.00
_cell.angle_gamma   90.00
#
_symmetry.space_group_name_H-M   'P 1'
#
loop_
_entity.id
_entity.type
_entity.pdbx_description
1 polymer ?
#
loop_
_entity_poly.entity_id
_entity_poly.type
_entity_poly.pdbx_seq_one_letter_code
_entity_poly.pdbx_strand_id
1 'polypeptide(L)'
;MPRSFSSLLIKGIEYFSLPFQYPRQFLPLLGKIFTDRPLVHELPRLTPHRAWLQQTGIRTVIDVGGFVGSFAYAVGTILPEAQIYSFEPLDENYRQLVKNLSARGRFQAFQTALGDRKGTLDFFQNDFSASSSALGMADLHRRTFPKTRHQTRITVPLARLDDYLDRMELHPPVLLKLDVQGYEAAVLRGAVKTLQRVDYLLTEVSFQELYAGQPLFDEIHTLLTGQGFRYAGSLDSMLSPLDGSILQADALFTRKEKE
;
A
#
# COMPACT_ATOMS: atom_id res chain seq x y z
N MET A 1 24.12 -10.19 1.11
CA MET A 1 24.22 -11.64 1.39
C MET A 1 23.09 -12.35 0.68
N PRO A 2 23.27 -13.55 0.11
CA PRO A 2 22.14 -14.31 -0.42
C PRO A 2 21.18 -14.60 0.75
N ARG A 3 19.87 -14.47 0.49
CA ARG A 3 18.83 -14.85 1.46
C ARG A 3 19.16 -16.25 1.96
N SER A 4 19.14 -16.49 3.26
CA SER A 4 19.42 -17.81 3.81
C SER A 4 18.43 -18.83 3.24
N PHE A 5 18.86 -20.06 3.01
CA PHE A 5 18.01 -21.16 2.51
C PHE A 5 16.75 -21.30 3.38
N SER A 6 16.87 -21.09 4.70
CA SER A 6 15.74 -21.08 5.63
C SER A 6 14.71 -20.00 5.34
N SER A 7 15.11 -18.77 4.97
CA SER A 7 14.16 -17.69 4.67
C SER A 7 13.40 -17.92 3.35
N LEU A 8 14.02 -18.59 2.38
CA LEU A 8 13.36 -18.98 1.14
C LEU A 8 12.38 -20.13 1.37
N LEU A 9 12.75 -21.08 2.24
CA LEU A 9 11.89 -22.22 2.60
C LEU A 9 10.64 -21.75 3.36
N ILE A 10 10.82 -20.87 4.35
CA ILE A 10 9.70 -20.30 5.14
C ILE A 10 8.72 -19.55 4.22
N LYS A 11 9.21 -18.66 3.35
CA LYS A 11 8.36 -17.99 2.37
C LYS A 11 7.65 -18.96 1.42
N GLY A 12 8.35 -20.02 0.99
CA GLY A 12 7.73 -21.08 0.19
C GLY A 12 6.56 -21.74 0.92
N ILE A 13 6.75 -22.13 2.18
CA ILE A 13 5.71 -22.73 3.02
C ILE A 13 4.52 -21.79 3.21
N GLU A 14 4.75 -20.51 3.46
CA GLU A 14 3.69 -19.49 3.60
C GLU A 14 2.80 -19.45 2.36
N TYR A 15 3.37 -19.32 1.15
CA TYR A 15 2.61 -19.32 -0.08
C TYR A 15 1.83 -20.63 -0.32
N PHE A 16 2.45 -21.77 -0.10
CA PHE A 16 1.79 -23.06 -0.28
C PHE A 16 0.68 -23.34 0.75
N SER A 17 0.73 -22.70 1.92
CA SER A 17 -0.32 -22.83 2.93
C SER A 17 -1.56 -21.99 2.66
N LEU A 18 -1.45 -20.91 1.85
CA LEU A 18 -2.54 -19.97 1.57
C LEU A 18 -3.83 -20.65 1.04
N PRO A 19 -3.80 -21.54 0.03
CA PRO A 19 -5.03 -22.16 -0.45
C PRO A 19 -5.82 -22.90 0.64
N PHE A 20 -5.11 -23.52 1.59
CA PHE A 20 -5.75 -24.22 2.72
C PHE A 20 -6.36 -23.23 3.74
N GLN A 21 -5.81 -22.04 3.89
CA GLN A 21 -6.33 -20.99 4.75
C GLN A 21 -7.55 -20.28 4.14
N TYR A 22 -7.71 -20.36 2.81
CA TYR A 22 -8.80 -19.76 2.04
C TYR A 22 -9.54 -20.82 1.20
N PRO A 23 -10.24 -21.78 1.82
CA PRO A 23 -10.79 -22.96 1.11
C PRO A 23 -11.78 -22.60 0.01
N ARG A 24 -12.54 -21.49 0.14
CA ARG A 24 -13.44 -21.00 -0.92
C ARG A 24 -12.72 -20.49 -2.17
N GLN A 25 -11.44 -20.20 -2.06
CA GLN A 25 -10.60 -19.68 -3.14
C GLN A 25 -9.42 -20.62 -3.44
N PHE A 26 -9.48 -21.87 -3.02
CA PHE A 26 -8.38 -22.83 -3.10
C PHE A 26 -7.78 -22.92 -4.51
N LEU A 27 -8.58 -23.24 -5.52
CA LEU A 27 -8.11 -23.39 -6.90
C LEU A 27 -7.62 -22.08 -7.53
N PRO A 28 -8.37 -20.93 -7.41
CA PRO A 28 -7.89 -19.64 -7.89
C PRO A 28 -6.56 -19.22 -7.26
N LEU A 29 -6.40 -19.38 -5.95
CA LEU A 29 -5.15 -19.01 -5.25
C LEU A 29 -3.98 -19.90 -5.68
N LEU A 30 -4.19 -21.20 -5.76
CA LEU A 30 -3.16 -22.13 -6.21
C LEU A 30 -2.67 -21.76 -7.62
N GLY A 31 -3.58 -21.48 -8.55
CA GLY A 31 -3.21 -21.00 -9.89
C GLY A 31 -2.38 -19.70 -9.84
N LYS A 32 -2.82 -18.68 -9.09
CA LYS A 32 -2.15 -17.39 -9.02
C LYS A 32 -0.77 -17.45 -8.35
N ILE A 33 -0.55 -18.32 -7.38
CA ILE A 33 0.78 -18.52 -6.77
C ILE A 33 1.83 -18.90 -7.83
N PHE A 34 1.44 -19.64 -8.85
CA PHE A 34 2.35 -20.05 -9.93
C PHE A 34 2.41 -19.05 -11.09
N THR A 35 1.30 -18.37 -11.40
CA THR A 35 1.18 -17.55 -12.62
C THR A 35 1.35 -16.06 -12.37
N ASP A 36 1.04 -15.56 -11.15
CA ASP A 36 1.01 -14.14 -10.84
C ASP A 36 1.43 -13.85 -9.38
N ARG A 37 2.68 -14.17 -9.08
CA ARG A 37 3.26 -13.90 -7.75
C ARG A 37 3.17 -12.45 -7.30
N PRO A 38 3.39 -11.43 -8.17
CA PRO A 38 3.24 -10.04 -7.76
C PRO A 38 1.85 -9.73 -7.20
N LEU A 39 0.79 -10.30 -7.77
CA LEU A 39 -0.58 -10.07 -7.31
C LEU A 39 -0.86 -10.66 -5.93
N VAL A 40 -0.33 -11.83 -5.62
CA VAL A 40 -0.58 -12.51 -4.34
C VAL A 40 0.43 -12.16 -3.25
N HIS A 41 1.37 -11.25 -3.53
CA HIS A 41 2.49 -10.93 -2.64
C HIS A 41 2.06 -10.44 -1.25
N GLU A 42 1.00 -9.63 -1.17
CA GLU A 42 0.51 -9.04 0.07
C GLU A 42 -0.35 -10.01 0.92
N LEU A 43 -0.87 -11.08 0.31
CA LEU A 43 -1.77 -11.98 1.02
C LEU A 43 -1.10 -12.70 2.21
N PRO A 44 0.13 -13.25 2.12
CA PRO A 44 0.84 -13.79 3.28
C PRO A 44 1.05 -12.77 4.39
N ARG A 45 1.31 -11.51 4.04
CA ARG A 45 1.55 -10.43 5.01
C ARG A 45 0.27 -10.06 5.77
N LEU A 46 -0.88 -10.03 5.11
CA LEU A 46 -2.16 -9.69 5.74
C LEU A 46 -2.85 -10.89 6.43
N THR A 47 -2.48 -12.12 6.06
CA THR A 47 -3.12 -13.35 6.61
C THR A 47 -3.01 -13.46 8.13
N PRO A 48 -1.89 -13.16 8.81
CA PRO A 48 -1.80 -13.15 10.27
C PRO A 48 -2.80 -12.18 10.93
N HIS A 49 -3.16 -11.11 10.23
CA HIS A 49 -4.07 -10.05 10.70
C HIS A 49 -5.54 -10.29 10.27
N ARG A 50 -5.82 -11.42 9.60
CA ARG A 50 -7.14 -11.73 9.03
C ARG A 50 -8.27 -11.63 10.04
N ALA A 51 -8.11 -12.23 11.22
CA ALA A 51 -9.16 -12.24 12.26
C ALA A 51 -9.49 -10.82 12.71
N TRP A 52 -8.46 -10.01 12.96
CA TRP A 52 -8.62 -8.60 13.31
C TRP A 52 -9.31 -7.82 12.18
N LEU A 53 -8.83 -7.91 10.93
CA LEU A 53 -9.44 -7.24 9.78
C LEU A 53 -10.93 -7.58 9.64
N GLN A 54 -11.31 -8.85 9.81
CA GLN A 54 -12.71 -9.27 9.76
C GLN A 54 -13.54 -8.71 10.91
N GLN A 55 -12.96 -8.58 12.12
CA GLN A 55 -13.65 -8.02 13.30
C GLN A 55 -13.85 -6.50 13.19
N THR A 56 -13.01 -5.77 12.45
CA THR A 56 -13.19 -4.33 12.24
C THR A 56 -14.47 -4.00 11.49
N GLY A 57 -15.01 -4.94 10.72
CA GLY A 57 -16.18 -4.74 9.89
C GLY A 57 -15.98 -3.74 8.74
N ILE A 58 -14.74 -3.50 8.30
CA ILE A 58 -14.39 -2.57 7.20
C ILE A 58 -15.24 -2.85 5.97
N ARG A 59 -15.93 -1.82 5.47
CA ARG A 59 -16.83 -1.88 4.31
C ARG A 59 -16.30 -1.11 3.10
N THR A 60 -15.36 -0.18 3.31
CA THR A 60 -14.69 0.56 2.24
C THR A 60 -13.19 0.56 2.45
N VAL A 61 -12.46 0.32 1.38
CA VAL A 61 -11.00 0.41 1.33
C VAL A 61 -10.60 1.41 0.25
N ILE A 62 -9.77 2.39 0.62
CA ILE A 62 -9.12 3.31 -0.30
C ILE A 62 -7.63 2.92 -0.32
N ASP A 63 -7.14 2.49 -1.48
CA ASP A 63 -5.79 1.98 -1.69
C ASP A 63 -5.01 2.96 -2.57
N VAL A 64 -4.10 3.72 -1.99
CA VAL A 64 -3.28 4.72 -2.66
C VAL A 64 -1.88 4.14 -2.88
N GLY A 65 -1.46 4.09 -4.15
CA GLY A 65 -0.30 3.32 -4.60
C GLY A 65 -0.71 1.87 -4.87
N GLY A 66 -1.71 1.69 -5.75
CA GLY A 66 -2.34 0.38 -6.00
C GLY A 66 -1.45 -0.62 -6.71
N PHE A 67 -0.36 -0.14 -7.37
CA PHE A 67 0.56 -0.98 -8.14
C PHE A 67 -0.21 -1.92 -9.11
N VAL A 68 0.06 -3.22 -9.09
CA VAL A 68 -0.67 -4.23 -9.89
C VAL A 68 -1.91 -4.80 -9.17
N GLY A 69 -2.28 -4.23 -8.00
CA GLY A 69 -3.43 -4.63 -7.21
C GLY A 69 -3.15 -5.64 -6.10
N SER A 70 -1.90 -5.79 -5.66
CA SER A 70 -1.50 -6.79 -4.66
C SER A 70 -2.24 -6.61 -3.34
N PHE A 71 -2.25 -5.39 -2.80
CA PHE A 71 -2.95 -5.09 -1.55
C PHE A 71 -4.48 -5.21 -1.72
N ALA A 72 -5.02 -4.61 -2.79
CA ALA A 72 -6.45 -4.68 -3.10
C ALA A 72 -6.94 -6.13 -3.28
N TYR A 73 -6.13 -6.99 -3.89
CA TYR A 73 -6.42 -8.43 -4.02
C TYR A 73 -6.42 -9.12 -2.65
N ALA A 74 -5.40 -8.87 -1.84
CA ALA A 74 -5.25 -9.49 -0.52
C ALA A 74 -6.36 -9.07 0.44
N VAL A 75 -6.59 -7.75 0.59
CA VAL A 75 -7.66 -7.25 1.47
C VAL A 75 -9.03 -7.67 0.97
N GLY A 76 -9.25 -7.69 -0.35
CA GLY A 76 -10.48 -8.16 -0.94
C GLY A 76 -10.73 -9.67 -0.82
N THR A 77 -9.67 -10.47 -0.66
CA THR A 77 -9.76 -11.88 -0.32
C THR A 77 -10.21 -12.07 1.13
N ILE A 78 -9.73 -11.22 2.04
CA ILE A 78 -10.05 -11.24 3.48
C ILE A 78 -11.44 -10.63 3.74
N LEU A 79 -11.77 -9.53 3.05
CA LEU A 79 -12.99 -8.73 3.17
C LEU A 79 -13.76 -8.73 1.85
N PRO A 80 -14.43 -9.84 1.48
CA PRO A 80 -15.04 -9.99 0.14
C PRO A 80 -16.14 -8.97 -0.14
N GLU A 81 -16.82 -8.46 0.88
CA GLU A 81 -17.91 -7.49 0.75
C GLU A 81 -17.45 -6.01 0.73
N ALA A 82 -16.18 -5.73 0.99
CA ALA A 82 -15.68 -4.37 1.00
C ALA A 82 -15.63 -3.78 -0.41
N GLN A 83 -16.10 -2.54 -0.58
CA GLN A 83 -15.87 -1.73 -1.77
C GLN A 83 -14.42 -1.25 -1.78
N ILE A 84 -13.70 -1.40 -2.88
CA ILE A 84 -12.30 -1.01 -3.01
C ILE A 84 -12.15 0.07 -4.08
N TYR A 85 -11.43 1.14 -3.74
CA TYR A 85 -11.03 2.22 -4.63
C TYR A 85 -9.50 2.28 -4.65
N SER A 86 -8.87 2.02 -5.80
CA SER A 86 -7.41 2.05 -5.92
C SER A 86 -6.95 3.21 -6.82
N PHE A 87 -5.81 3.83 -6.45
CA PHE A 87 -5.17 4.91 -7.19
C PHE A 87 -3.77 4.48 -7.61
N GLU A 88 -3.49 4.52 -8.91
CA GLU A 88 -2.20 4.14 -9.48
C GLU A 88 -1.86 5.05 -10.66
N PRO A 89 -0.74 5.80 -10.64
CA PRO A 89 -0.42 6.75 -11.70
C PRO A 89 0.19 6.11 -12.96
N LEU A 90 0.94 5.00 -12.82
CA LEU A 90 1.67 4.40 -13.93
C LEU A 90 0.73 3.59 -14.84
N ASP A 91 0.73 3.90 -16.13
CA ASP A 91 -0.20 3.31 -17.10
C ASP A 91 -0.11 1.77 -17.15
N GLU A 92 1.08 1.20 -17.17
CA GLU A 92 1.27 -0.25 -17.19
C GLU A 92 0.73 -0.93 -15.93
N ASN A 93 1.06 -0.38 -14.75
CA ASN A 93 0.57 -0.86 -13.46
C ASN A 93 -0.96 -0.74 -13.38
N TYR A 94 -1.50 0.43 -13.77
CA TYR A 94 -2.94 0.68 -13.77
C TYR A 94 -3.71 -0.32 -14.65
N ARG A 95 -3.22 -0.60 -15.86
CA ARG A 95 -3.84 -1.61 -16.74
C ARG A 95 -3.81 -3.00 -16.09
N GLN A 96 -2.70 -3.36 -15.48
CA GLN A 96 -2.57 -4.64 -14.79
C GLN A 96 -3.47 -4.70 -13.55
N LEU A 97 -3.55 -3.64 -12.76
CA LEU A 97 -4.46 -3.48 -11.62
C LEU A 97 -5.92 -3.71 -12.04
N VAL A 98 -6.38 -3.01 -13.09
CA VAL A 98 -7.72 -3.17 -13.62
C VAL A 98 -7.96 -4.60 -14.11
N LYS A 99 -7.04 -5.18 -14.89
CA LYS A 99 -7.13 -6.56 -15.38
C LYS A 99 -7.26 -7.56 -14.21
N ASN A 100 -6.50 -7.37 -13.15
CA ASN A 100 -6.48 -8.28 -12.00
C ASN A 100 -7.76 -8.25 -11.17
N LEU A 101 -8.42 -7.10 -11.10
CA LEU A 101 -9.50 -6.85 -10.12
C LEU A 101 -10.86 -6.52 -10.74
N SER A 102 -10.97 -6.28 -12.07
CA SER A 102 -12.24 -5.92 -12.73
C SER A 102 -13.36 -6.93 -12.51
N ALA A 103 -13.04 -8.21 -12.41
CA ALA A 103 -14.01 -9.27 -12.15
C ALA A 103 -14.61 -9.24 -10.74
N ARG A 104 -14.09 -8.41 -9.84
CA ARG A 104 -14.50 -8.34 -8.43
C ARG A 104 -15.85 -7.65 -8.22
N GLY A 105 -16.43 -6.94 -9.13
CA GLY A 105 -17.71 -6.24 -8.99
C GLY A 105 -17.75 -5.09 -7.98
N ARG A 106 -16.97 -5.15 -6.88
CA ARG A 106 -16.83 -4.11 -5.83
C ARG A 106 -15.44 -3.49 -5.89
N PHE A 107 -15.09 -2.98 -7.08
CA PHE A 107 -13.77 -2.41 -7.34
C PHE A 107 -13.87 -1.27 -8.35
N GLN A 108 -13.13 -0.19 -8.09
CA GLN A 108 -12.93 0.91 -9.01
C GLN A 108 -11.49 1.41 -8.91
N ALA A 109 -10.87 1.70 -10.05
CA ALA A 109 -9.52 2.24 -10.12
C ALA A 109 -9.50 3.63 -10.76
N PHE A 110 -8.53 4.44 -10.36
CA PHE A 110 -8.27 5.78 -10.88
C PHE A 110 -6.81 5.90 -11.29
N GLN A 111 -6.56 6.32 -12.54
CA GLN A 111 -5.20 6.49 -13.06
C GLN A 111 -4.70 7.91 -12.73
N THR A 112 -4.17 8.10 -11.55
CA THR A 112 -3.61 9.37 -11.08
C THR A 112 -2.68 9.16 -9.88
N ALA A 113 -1.67 10.01 -9.75
CA ALA A 113 -0.96 10.23 -8.50
C ALA A 113 -1.82 11.09 -7.56
N LEU A 114 -1.67 10.87 -6.25
CA LEU A 114 -2.30 11.71 -5.24
C LEU A 114 -1.25 12.52 -4.48
N GLY A 115 -1.63 13.73 -4.09
CA GLY A 115 -0.80 14.66 -3.34
C GLY A 115 -1.60 15.85 -2.82
N ASP A 116 -0.92 16.96 -2.54
CA ASP A 116 -1.49 18.15 -1.89
C ASP A 116 -2.18 19.16 -2.85
N ARG A 117 -2.04 18.97 -4.17
CA ARG A 117 -2.56 19.87 -5.20
C ARG A 117 -3.01 19.14 -6.45
N LYS A 118 -3.69 19.87 -7.36
CA LYS A 118 -3.99 19.44 -8.73
C LYS A 118 -2.87 19.83 -9.69
N GLY A 119 -2.69 19.06 -10.74
CA GLY A 119 -1.75 19.36 -11.82
C GLY A 119 -1.04 18.13 -12.36
N THR A 120 0.24 18.23 -12.48
CA THR A 120 1.13 17.15 -12.90
C THR A 120 2.26 16.99 -11.90
N LEU A 121 2.85 15.80 -11.88
CA LEU A 121 3.95 15.43 -11.00
C LEU A 121 5.03 14.73 -11.83
N ASP A 122 6.28 15.15 -11.63
CA ASP A 122 7.42 14.39 -12.12
C ASP A 122 7.57 13.12 -11.25
N PHE A 123 7.62 12.00 -11.91
CA PHE A 123 7.62 10.69 -11.27
C PHE A 123 8.84 9.88 -11.76
N PHE A 124 9.54 9.27 -10.85
CA PHE A 124 10.70 8.44 -11.13
C PHE A 124 10.25 6.99 -11.22
N GLN A 125 9.99 6.55 -12.44
CA GLN A 125 9.70 5.15 -12.73
C GLN A 125 11.01 4.37 -12.76
N ASN A 126 11.08 3.26 -12.04
CA ASN A 126 12.21 2.34 -12.10
C ASN A 126 11.82 0.97 -12.67
N ASP A 127 12.84 0.17 -13.04
CA ASP A 127 12.63 -1.17 -13.62
C ASP A 127 11.85 -2.10 -12.65
N PHE A 128 11.95 -1.84 -11.35
CA PHE A 128 11.09 -2.40 -10.31
C PHE A 128 9.99 -1.40 -9.98
N SER A 129 8.91 -1.42 -10.74
CA SER A 129 7.84 -0.41 -10.69
C SER A 129 7.21 -0.21 -9.30
N ALA A 130 7.27 -1.23 -8.43
CA ALA A 130 6.84 -1.14 -7.02
C ALA A 130 7.63 -0.13 -6.16
N SER A 131 8.86 0.24 -6.58
CA SER A 131 9.70 1.25 -5.90
C SER A 131 9.71 2.58 -6.65
N SER A 132 8.80 2.79 -7.59
CA SER A 132 8.66 4.05 -8.30
C SER A 132 8.06 5.11 -7.39
N SER A 133 8.57 6.35 -7.44
CA SER A 133 8.23 7.40 -6.49
C SER A 133 8.16 8.78 -7.16
N ALA A 134 7.44 9.69 -6.52
CA ALA A 134 7.50 11.12 -6.79
C ALA A 134 8.84 11.75 -6.38
N LEU A 135 9.60 11.09 -5.51
CA LEU A 135 10.88 11.54 -4.98
C LEU A 135 12.03 10.75 -5.58
N GLY A 136 13.17 11.41 -5.76
CA GLY A 136 14.41 10.72 -6.15
C GLY A 136 14.92 9.80 -5.03
N MET A 137 15.56 8.70 -5.38
CA MET A 137 16.18 7.80 -4.40
C MET A 137 17.32 8.48 -3.64
N ALA A 138 17.33 8.33 -2.31
CA ALA A 138 18.45 8.71 -1.46
C ALA A 138 19.64 7.73 -1.59
N ASP A 139 20.81 8.12 -1.08
CA ASP A 139 22.03 7.29 -1.19
C ASP A 139 21.91 5.98 -0.41
N LEU A 140 21.19 5.99 0.71
CA LEU A 140 20.91 4.77 1.48
C LEU A 140 20.15 3.76 0.64
N HIS A 141 19.07 4.19 -0.06
CA HIS A 141 18.29 3.33 -0.95
C HIS A 141 19.17 2.71 -2.04
N ARG A 142 19.98 3.54 -2.73
CA ARG A 142 20.86 3.07 -3.82
C ARG A 142 21.89 2.04 -3.37
N ARG A 143 22.38 2.15 -2.13
CA ARG A 143 23.32 1.18 -1.53
C ARG A 143 22.62 -0.09 -1.09
N THR A 144 21.44 0.06 -0.51
CA THR A 144 20.67 -1.05 0.06
C THR A 144 20.01 -1.91 -1.02
N PHE A 145 19.51 -1.26 -2.08
CA PHE A 145 18.75 -1.90 -3.17
C PHE A 145 19.35 -1.59 -4.55
N PRO A 146 20.54 -2.09 -4.89
CA PRO A 146 21.27 -1.72 -6.12
C PRO A 146 20.52 -2.05 -7.42
N LYS A 147 19.57 -2.97 -7.40
CA LYS A 147 18.76 -3.35 -8.57
C LYS A 147 17.71 -2.30 -8.97
N THR A 148 17.41 -1.34 -8.10
CA THR A 148 16.41 -0.28 -8.36
C THR A 148 17.02 1.04 -8.82
N ARG A 149 18.33 1.07 -9.15
CA ARG A 149 19.07 2.30 -9.48
C ARG A 149 18.64 2.98 -10.78
N HIS A 150 18.15 2.21 -11.74
CA HIS A 150 17.72 2.74 -13.02
C HIS A 150 16.35 3.41 -12.87
N GLN A 151 16.32 4.72 -13.13
CA GLN A 151 15.10 5.52 -13.04
C GLN A 151 14.89 6.28 -14.35
N THR A 152 13.67 6.22 -14.86
CA THR A 152 13.21 7.07 -15.96
C THR A 152 12.26 8.13 -15.39
N ARG A 153 12.51 9.41 -15.71
CA ARG A 153 11.60 10.48 -15.31
C ARG A 153 10.46 10.57 -16.30
N ILE A 154 9.24 10.52 -15.79
CA ILE A 154 8.00 10.68 -16.54
C ILE A 154 7.12 11.71 -15.85
N THR A 155 6.12 12.23 -16.54
CA THR A 155 5.12 13.13 -15.94
C THR A 155 3.78 12.41 -15.84
N VAL A 156 3.17 12.43 -14.66
CA VAL A 156 1.86 11.80 -14.38
C VAL A 156 0.84 12.83 -13.90
N PRO A 157 -0.48 12.59 -14.09
CA PRO A 157 -1.53 13.42 -13.50
C PRO A 157 -1.44 13.40 -11.98
N LEU A 158 -1.67 14.56 -11.34
CA LEU A 158 -1.69 14.74 -9.89
C LEU A 158 -3.04 15.33 -9.46
N ALA A 159 -3.62 14.76 -8.42
CA ALA A 159 -4.86 15.24 -7.82
C ALA A 159 -4.79 15.15 -6.29
N ARG A 160 -5.77 15.74 -5.59
CA ARG A 160 -5.96 15.52 -4.16
C ARG A 160 -6.96 14.37 -3.96
N LEU A 161 -6.80 13.58 -2.91
CA LEU A 161 -7.77 12.53 -2.59
C LEU A 161 -9.17 13.14 -2.35
N ASP A 162 -9.24 14.32 -1.75
CA ASP A 162 -10.49 15.05 -1.51
C ASP A 162 -11.27 15.38 -2.80
N ASP A 163 -10.59 15.45 -3.95
CA ASP A 163 -11.23 15.72 -5.25
C ASP A 163 -12.01 14.52 -5.81
N TYR A 164 -11.85 13.36 -5.18
CA TYR A 164 -12.52 12.12 -5.58
C TYR A 164 -13.68 11.72 -4.64
N LEU A 165 -13.95 12.47 -3.57
CA LEU A 165 -15.01 12.14 -2.60
C LEU A 165 -16.38 11.95 -3.26
N ASP A 166 -16.74 12.78 -4.24
CA ASP A 166 -18.02 12.68 -4.96
C ASP A 166 -18.06 11.51 -5.96
N ARG A 167 -16.92 10.84 -6.18
CA ARG A 167 -16.75 9.68 -7.07
C ARG A 167 -16.63 8.37 -6.31
N MET A 168 -16.59 8.42 -4.99
CA MET A 168 -16.46 7.28 -4.10
C MET A 168 -17.62 7.24 -3.10
N GLU A 169 -18.32 6.12 -3.05
CA GLU A 169 -19.33 5.88 -2.02
C GLU A 169 -18.66 5.25 -0.80
N LEU A 170 -18.44 6.04 0.25
CA LEU A 170 -17.75 5.62 1.45
C LEU A 170 -18.73 5.10 2.51
N HIS A 171 -18.75 3.80 2.69
CA HIS A 171 -19.49 3.11 3.75
C HIS A 171 -18.56 2.81 4.93
N PRO A 172 -18.80 3.38 6.12
CA PRO A 172 -17.97 3.10 7.29
C PRO A 172 -18.17 1.65 7.81
N PRO A 173 -17.17 1.07 8.47
CA PRO A 173 -15.82 1.61 8.70
C PRO A 173 -14.98 1.67 7.41
N VAL A 174 -14.16 2.73 7.29
CA VAL A 174 -13.31 3.00 6.13
C VAL A 174 -11.84 2.78 6.48
N LEU A 175 -11.15 1.99 5.67
CA LEU A 175 -9.69 1.84 5.70
C LEU A 175 -9.07 2.67 4.56
N LEU A 176 -8.13 3.55 4.90
CA LEU A 176 -7.22 4.20 3.96
C LEU A 176 -5.85 3.54 4.05
N LYS A 177 -5.32 3.04 2.92
CA LYS A 177 -3.93 2.57 2.82
C LYS A 177 -3.14 3.55 1.98
N LEU A 178 -1.95 3.94 2.46
CA LEU A 178 -0.99 4.77 1.74
C LEU A 178 0.34 4.03 1.61
N ASP A 179 0.80 3.88 0.37
CA ASP A 179 2.11 3.34 0.04
C ASP A 179 2.55 4.01 -1.28
N VAL A 180 3.08 5.20 -1.15
CA VAL A 180 3.45 6.07 -2.27
C VAL A 180 4.94 6.42 -2.26
N GLN A 181 5.68 5.58 -1.58
CA GLN A 181 7.14 5.55 -1.60
C GLN A 181 7.78 6.91 -1.25
N GLY A 182 7.40 7.43 -0.07
CA GLY A 182 7.93 8.67 0.50
C GLY A 182 7.07 9.92 0.24
N TYR A 183 5.94 9.81 -0.48
CA TYR A 183 5.07 10.97 -0.77
C TYR A 183 3.81 11.02 0.12
N GLU A 184 3.77 10.21 1.20
CA GLU A 184 2.62 10.00 2.10
C GLU A 184 2.15 11.32 2.74
N ALA A 185 3.06 12.17 3.22
CA ALA A 185 2.69 13.45 3.82
C ALA A 185 1.97 14.39 2.82
N ALA A 186 2.37 14.39 1.54
CA ALA A 186 1.68 15.17 0.52
C ALA A 186 0.26 14.63 0.27
N VAL A 187 0.09 13.30 0.23
CA VAL A 187 -1.24 12.68 0.10
C VAL A 187 -2.12 13.04 1.31
N LEU A 188 -1.59 12.95 2.53
CA LEU A 188 -2.32 13.31 3.75
C LEU A 188 -2.77 14.77 3.76
N ARG A 189 -1.93 15.71 3.31
CA ARG A 189 -2.29 17.13 3.14
C ARG A 189 -3.41 17.35 2.12
N GLY A 190 -3.50 16.51 1.09
CA GLY A 190 -4.55 16.53 0.08
C GLY A 190 -5.81 15.73 0.43
N ALA A 191 -5.87 15.15 1.64
CA ALA A 191 -6.93 14.24 2.07
C ALA A 191 -7.70 14.72 3.31
N VAL A 192 -7.66 16.01 3.64
CA VAL A 192 -8.19 16.55 4.90
C VAL A 192 -9.68 16.21 5.12
N LYS A 193 -10.51 16.33 4.08
CA LYS A 193 -11.94 15.98 4.15
C LYS A 193 -12.14 14.47 4.17
N THR A 194 -11.37 13.75 3.39
CA THR A 194 -11.41 12.27 3.34
C THR A 194 -11.02 11.68 4.68
N LEU A 195 -9.98 12.21 5.33
CA LEU A 195 -9.52 11.77 6.65
C LEU A 195 -10.61 11.87 7.72
N GLN A 196 -11.58 12.80 7.61
CA GLN A 196 -12.72 12.88 8.54
C GLN A 196 -13.67 11.68 8.46
N ARG A 197 -13.59 10.90 7.39
CA ARG A 197 -14.44 9.73 7.10
C ARG A 197 -13.69 8.40 7.24
N VAL A 198 -12.39 8.45 7.56
CA VAL A 198 -11.52 7.28 7.71
C VAL A 198 -11.49 6.83 9.17
N ASP A 199 -11.67 5.54 9.42
CA ASP A 199 -11.62 4.91 10.75
C ASP A 199 -10.27 4.25 11.02
N TYR A 200 -9.70 3.62 9.98
CA TYR A 200 -8.40 2.94 10.02
C TYR A 200 -7.49 3.50 8.93
N LEU A 201 -6.24 3.73 9.26
CA LEU A 201 -5.24 4.18 8.30
C LEU A 201 -4.00 3.30 8.41
N LEU A 202 -3.62 2.68 7.30
CA LEU A 202 -2.40 1.89 7.14
C LEU A 202 -1.47 2.66 6.22
N THR A 203 -0.29 3.02 6.69
CA THR A 203 0.67 3.77 5.87
C THR A 203 2.08 3.25 6.03
N GLU A 204 2.81 3.18 4.92
CA GLU A 204 4.24 2.99 4.98
C GLU A 204 4.88 4.20 5.67
N VAL A 205 5.72 3.95 6.67
CA VAL A 205 6.50 4.96 7.38
C VAL A 205 7.97 4.59 7.37
N SER A 206 8.84 5.58 7.21
CA SER A 206 10.29 5.36 7.17
C SER A 206 10.95 5.87 8.43
N PHE A 207 11.94 5.13 8.95
CA PHE A 207 12.79 5.51 10.07
C PHE A 207 14.12 6.08 9.61
N GLN A 208 14.44 5.90 8.34
CA GLN A 208 15.62 6.44 7.67
C GLN A 208 15.23 6.94 6.29
N GLU A 209 15.96 7.93 5.78
CA GLU A 209 15.70 8.53 4.48
C GLU A 209 16.07 7.55 3.34
N LEU A 210 15.06 7.02 2.66
CA LEU A 210 15.21 6.17 1.47
C LEU A 210 14.93 6.93 0.17
N TYR A 211 14.10 7.97 0.24
CA TYR A 211 13.82 8.89 -0.86
C TYR A 211 14.14 10.31 -0.41
N ALA A 212 14.73 11.11 -1.30
CA ALA A 212 15.23 12.44 -0.98
C ALA A 212 14.13 13.36 -0.45
N GLY A 213 14.28 13.85 0.78
CA GLY A 213 13.33 14.74 1.45
C GLY A 213 12.01 14.06 1.84
N GLN A 214 11.94 12.72 1.91
CA GLN A 214 10.75 12.05 2.38
C GLN A 214 10.48 12.33 3.87
N PRO A 215 9.20 12.39 4.28
CA PRO A 215 8.84 12.46 5.70
C PRO A 215 9.25 11.19 6.42
N LEU A 216 9.73 11.32 7.64
CA LEU A 216 9.99 10.20 8.53
C LEU A 216 8.78 9.93 9.44
N PHE A 217 8.86 8.85 10.22
CA PHE A 217 7.79 8.41 11.13
C PHE A 217 7.24 9.55 11.99
N ASP A 218 8.10 10.37 12.59
CA ASP A 218 7.69 11.44 13.52
C ASP A 218 6.82 12.50 12.83
N GLU A 219 7.12 12.84 11.57
CA GLU A 219 6.30 13.78 10.79
C GLU A 219 4.94 13.19 10.45
N ILE A 220 4.90 11.95 9.96
CA ILE A 220 3.64 11.24 9.65
C ILE A 220 2.80 11.06 10.91
N HIS A 221 3.42 10.66 12.02
CA HIS A 221 2.77 10.53 13.31
C HIS A 221 2.16 11.86 13.78
N THR A 222 2.90 12.96 13.67
CA THR A 222 2.41 14.31 14.05
C THR A 222 1.23 14.74 13.19
N LEU A 223 1.32 14.57 11.86
CA LEU A 223 0.22 14.87 10.95
C LEU A 223 -1.05 14.10 11.31
N LEU A 224 -0.94 12.80 11.53
CA LEU A 224 -2.09 11.93 11.81
C LEU A 224 -2.68 12.15 13.20
N THR A 225 -1.85 12.35 14.21
CA THR A 225 -2.34 12.64 15.57
C THR A 225 -3.05 14.00 15.63
N GLY A 226 -2.59 15.00 14.86
CA GLY A 226 -3.28 16.28 14.65
C GLY A 226 -4.63 16.14 13.94
N GLN A 227 -4.85 15.07 13.18
CA GLN A 227 -6.11 14.73 12.52
C GLN A 227 -7.02 13.80 13.35
N GLY A 228 -6.68 13.56 14.63
CA GLY A 228 -7.48 12.76 15.54
C GLY A 228 -7.27 11.24 15.42
N PHE A 229 -6.14 10.80 14.88
CA PHE A 229 -5.73 9.40 14.92
C PHE A 229 -4.79 9.11 16.11
N ARG A 230 -4.69 7.84 16.48
CA ARG A 230 -3.67 7.32 17.38
C ARG A 230 -2.91 6.19 16.68
N TYR A 231 -1.62 6.11 16.91
CA TYR A 231 -0.82 4.97 16.47
C TYR A 231 -1.24 3.71 17.24
N ALA A 232 -1.49 2.62 16.52
CA ALA A 232 -2.00 1.37 17.05
C ALA A 232 -1.00 0.19 16.91
N GLY A 233 0.15 0.43 16.28
CA GLY A 233 1.18 -0.58 16.04
C GLY A 233 1.54 -0.69 14.57
N SER A 234 2.37 -1.68 14.23
CA SER A 234 2.76 -1.97 12.84
C SER A 234 2.38 -3.40 12.47
N LEU A 235 1.95 -3.59 11.22
CA LEU A 235 1.59 -4.91 10.70
C LEU A 235 2.82 -5.67 10.17
N ASP A 236 3.80 -4.94 9.63
CA ASP A 236 5.05 -5.50 9.10
C ASP A 236 6.17 -4.45 9.18
N SER A 237 7.41 -4.90 8.97
CA SER A 237 8.58 -4.02 8.91
C SER A 237 9.60 -4.52 7.89
N MET A 238 10.27 -3.58 7.23
CA MET A 238 11.38 -3.84 6.32
C MET A 238 12.71 -3.64 7.02
N LEU A 239 13.51 -4.69 7.04
CA LEU A 239 14.86 -4.67 7.61
C LEU A 239 15.91 -4.38 6.53
N SER A 240 16.92 -3.62 6.89
CA SER A 240 18.12 -3.41 6.09
C SER A 240 18.85 -4.74 5.89
N PRO A 241 19.10 -5.16 4.64
CA PRO A 241 19.92 -6.34 4.36
C PRO A 241 21.41 -6.11 4.70
N LEU A 242 21.82 -4.88 5.01
CA LEU A 242 23.20 -4.54 5.33
C LEU A 242 23.54 -4.83 6.79
N ASP A 243 22.63 -4.48 7.71
CA ASP A 243 22.88 -4.49 9.14
C ASP A 243 21.71 -4.96 10.02
N GLY A 244 20.55 -5.23 9.41
CA GLY A 244 19.34 -5.68 10.12
C GLY A 244 18.57 -4.54 10.81
N SER A 245 18.96 -3.26 10.64
CA SER A 245 18.18 -2.14 11.17
C SER A 245 16.82 -2.03 10.50
N ILE A 246 15.82 -1.52 11.22
CA ILE A 246 14.49 -1.27 10.65
C ILE A 246 14.56 -0.02 9.76
N LEU A 247 14.22 -0.16 8.49
CA LEU A 247 14.17 0.92 7.52
C LEU A 247 12.77 1.54 7.42
N GLN A 248 11.76 0.69 7.31
CA GLN A 248 10.34 1.08 7.14
C GLN A 248 9.43 0.15 7.93
N ALA A 249 8.21 0.59 8.15
CA ALA A 249 7.14 -0.25 8.69
C ALA A 249 5.78 0.13 8.10
N ASP A 250 4.87 -0.84 8.06
CA ASP A 250 3.45 -0.63 7.76
C ASP A 250 2.73 -0.23 9.05
N ALA A 251 2.67 1.07 9.30
CA ALA A 251 2.12 1.65 10.53
C ALA A 251 0.59 1.72 10.46
N LEU A 252 -0.06 1.15 11.47
CA LEU A 252 -1.51 1.22 11.65
C LEU A 252 -1.86 2.37 12.59
N PHE A 253 -2.78 3.21 12.14
CA PHE A 253 -3.42 4.24 12.95
C PHE A 253 -4.92 4.00 13.00
N THR A 254 -5.53 4.26 14.14
CA THR A 254 -6.98 4.16 14.34
C THR A 254 -7.53 5.51 14.78
N ARG A 255 -8.76 5.80 14.40
CA ARG A 255 -9.41 7.01 14.89
C ARG A 255 -9.58 6.94 16.40
N LYS A 256 -9.31 8.05 17.08
CA LYS A 256 -9.66 8.17 18.51
C LYS A 256 -11.18 8.12 18.64
N GLU A 257 -11.67 7.35 19.60
CA GLU A 257 -13.09 7.41 19.96
C GLU A 257 -13.43 8.85 20.38
N LYS A 258 -14.58 9.34 19.92
CA LYS A 258 -15.08 10.63 20.40
C LYS A 258 -15.53 10.39 21.84
N GLU A 259 -14.87 11.04 22.79
CA GLU A 259 -15.34 11.14 24.19
C GLU A 259 -16.71 11.79 24.25
#